data_d33712861988f279f0fdefb6e8647fd8
#
_entry.id   d33712861988f279f0fdefb6e8647fd8
#
_cell.length_a   1.000
_cell.length_b   1.000
_cell.length_c   1.000
_cell.angle_alpha   90.00
_cell.angle_beta   90.00
_cell.angle_gamma   90.00
#
_symmetry.space_group_name_H-M   'P 1'
#
loop_
_entity.id
_entity.type
_entity.pdbx_description
1 polymer ?
#
loop_
_entity_poly.entity_id
_entity_poly.type
_entity_poly.pdbx_seq_one_letter_code
_entity_poly.pdbx_strand_id
1 'polypeptide(L)'
;MNNLEVILRDFFDCVYIPIRYTNDKFKLIYTVKSSSSIDKFIDKINLYKDIKESTEQVIKLTYYNNVHFIIIPILDKYPNGYFIAGPFKSGPIDIDVDMPFKPFYCIDYISNILRSIIKENLKQKSYFSEYIFNSISYIHNNYSDDIKIDDLCSYLNINKSYFCRLFKKEVGYTFSNFLNKFRVEKSKDFLSNKDYSILDVAMLVGYNNHNYYSSLFKKFNNVTPIDYRKNCM
;
A
#
# COMPACT_ATOMS: atom_id res chain seq x y z
N MET A 1 -10.22 2.01 9.70
CA MET A 1 -9.07 2.45 8.89
C MET A 1 -7.83 1.84 9.51
N ASN A 2 -6.87 1.41 8.69
CA ASN A 2 -5.59 0.87 9.19
C ASN A 2 -4.74 2.04 9.69
N ASN A 3 -4.02 1.90 10.81
CA ASN A 3 -3.14 2.96 11.33
C ASN A 3 -2.15 3.48 10.29
N LEU A 4 -1.65 2.62 9.41
CA LEU A 4 -0.77 3.04 8.33
C LEU A 4 -1.47 4.00 7.35
N GLU A 5 -2.71 3.68 6.97
CA GLU A 5 -3.50 4.56 6.09
C GLU A 5 -3.79 5.92 6.76
N VAL A 6 -4.10 5.91 8.05
CA VAL A 6 -4.30 7.15 8.83
C VAL A 6 -3.02 7.98 8.84
N ILE A 7 -1.87 7.37 9.15
CA ILE A 7 -0.58 8.06 9.14
C ILE A 7 -0.30 8.72 7.79
N LEU A 8 -0.53 7.99 6.68
CA LEU A 8 -0.25 8.53 5.35
C LEU A 8 -1.20 9.67 4.99
N ARG A 9 -2.47 9.56 5.33
CA ARG A 9 -3.48 10.60 5.08
C ARG A 9 -3.21 11.83 5.92
N ASP A 10 -3.05 11.68 7.23
CA ASP A 10 -2.76 12.78 8.15
C ASP A 10 -1.51 13.55 7.72
N PHE A 11 -0.46 12.83 7.31
CA PHE A 11 0.74 13.47 6.80
C PHE A 11 0.47 14.23 5.50
N PHE A 12 -0.21 13.59 4.53
CA PHE A 12 -0.52 14.24 3.27
C PHE A 12 -1.39 15.49 3.49
N ASP A 13 -2.41 15.42 4.34
CA ASP A 13 -3.32 16.53 4.64
C ASP A 13 -2.58 17.70 5.32
N CYS A 14 -1.54 17.41 6.10
CA CYS A 14 -0.70 18.45 6.71
C CYS A 14 0.23 19.17 5.72
N VAL A 15 0.84 18.42 4.79
CA VAL A 15 1.97 18.97 4.02
C VAL A 15 1.81 18.87 2.50
N TYR A 16 0.79 18.18 2.00
CA TYR A 16 0.52 17.97 0.58
C TYR A 16 1.72 17.38 -0.19
N ILE A 17 2.46 16.47 0.44
CA ILE A 17 3.56 15.73 -0.17
C ILE A 17 3.10 14.28 -0.36
N PRO A 18 3.27 13.70 -1.57
CA PRO A 18 3.02 12.27 -1.77
C PRO A 18 3.76 11.43 -0.75
N ILE A 19 3.10 10.41 -0.22
CA ILE A 19 3.70 9.52 0.76
C ILE A 19 3.32 8.08 0.48
N ARG A 20 4.26 7.18 0.74
CA ARG A 20 4.06 5.74 0.63
C ARG A 20 4.63 5.00 1.83
N TYR A 21 4.08 3.83 2.08
CA TYR A 21 4.62 2.87 3.02
C TYR A 21 5.00 1.59 2.27
N THR A 22 6.21 1.13 2.47
CA THR A 22 6.72 -0.14 1.94
C THR A 22 7.10 -1.07 3.09
N ASN A 23 7.09 -2.39 2.84
CA ASN A 23 7.67 -3.32 3.79
C ASN A 23 9.22 -3.26 3.78
N ASP A 24 9.86 -4.09 4.60
CA ASP A 24 11.32 -4.24 4.70
C ASP A 24 12.00 -4.69 3.39
N LYS A 25 11.24 -5.29 2.47
CA LYS A 25 11.69 -5.69 1.12
C LYS A 25 11.34 -4.63 0.04
N PHE A 26 10.95 -3.42 0.43
CA PHE A 26 10.52 -2.33 -0.44
C PHE A 26 9.29 -2.61 -1.30
N LYS A 27 8.50 -3.61 -0.95
CA LYS A 27 7.23 -3.81 -1.61
C LYS A 27 6.23 -2.77 -1.12
N LEU A 28 5.59 -2.07 -2.06
CA LEU A 28 4.57 -1.07 -1.77
C LEU A 28 3.36 -1.72 -1.07
N ILE A 29 2.98 -1.16 0.08
CA ILE A 29 1.82 -1.59 0.89
C ILE A 29 0.70 -0.57 0.79
N TYR A 30 1.01 0.72 1.00
CA TYR A 30 0.06 1.83 0.93
C TYR A 30 0.71 3.05 0.27
N THR A 31 -0.13 3.86 -0.39
CA THR A 31 0.30 5.14 -0.94
C THR A 31 -0.84 6.14 -0.92
N VAL A 32 -0.50 7.42 -0.76
CA VAL A 32 -1.40 8.57 -0.89
C VAL A 32 -0.82 9.53 -1.90
N LYS A 33 -1.61 9.87 -2.93
CA LYS A 33 -1.24 10.81 -4.00
C LYS A 33 0.02 10.43 -4.79
N SER A 34 0.30 9.15 -4.97
CA SER A 34 1.26 8.68 -5.97
C SER A 34 0.62 8.62 -7.36
N SER A 35 1.44 8.78 -8.38
CA SER A 35 1.07 8.63 -9.79
C SER A 35 2.05 7.69 -10.48
N SER A 36 1.67 7.15 -11.64
CA SER A 36 2.55 6.29 -12.44
C SER A 36 3.85 7.02 -12.87
N SER A 37 3.82 8.33 -13.04
CA SER A 37 5.01 9.15 -13.33
C SER A 37 5.95 9.22 -12.14
N ILE A 38 5.42 9.35 -10.91
CA ILE A 38 6.20 9.29 -9.67
C ILE A 38 6.83 7.90 -9.48
N ASP A 39 6.09 6.83 -9.74
CA ASP A 39 6.61 5.46 -9.59
C ASP A 39 7.75 5.19 -10.57
N LYS A 40 7.59 5.54 -11.86
CA LYS A 40 8.65 5.45 -12.87
C LYS A 40 9.89 6.31 -12.50
N PHE A 41 9.66 7.48 -11.91
CA PHE A 41 10.75 8.34 -11.45
C PHE A 41 11.54 7.70 -10.32
N ILE A 42 10.86 7.12 -9.33
CA ILE A 42 11.48 6.40 -8.20
C ILE A 42 12.32 5.22 -8.68
N ASP A 43 11.82 4.45 -9.65
CA ASP A 43 12.56 3.35 -10.24
C ASP A 43 13.82 3.86 -11.00
N LYS A 44 13.69 4.97 -11.74
CA LYS A 44 14.80 5.58 -12.48
C LYS A 44 15.96 6.03 -11.59
N ILE A 45 15.67 6.59 -10.42
CA ILE A 45 16.69 7.08 -9.48
C ILE A 45 17.24 6.00 -8.56
N ASN A 46 16.78 4.76 -8.64
CA ASN A 46 17.16 3.65 -7.75
C ASN A 46 17.01 3.97 -6.25
N LEU A 47 15.97 4.72 -5.87
CA LEU A 47 15.72 5.20 -4.50
C LEU A 47 15.91 4.12 -3.44
N TYR A 48 15.41 2.92 -3.69
CA TYR A 48 15.43 1.82 -2.72
C TYR A 48 16.85 1.29 -2.43
N LYS A 49 17.79 1.43 -3.36
CA LYS A 49 19.19 1.08 -3.14
C LYS A 49 19.81 2.04 -2.14
N ASP A 50 19.62 3.34 -2.34
CA ASP A 50 20.20 4.38 -1.48
C ASP A 50 19.63 4.30 -0.04
N ILE A 51 18.35 3.92 0.10
CA ILE A 51 17.73 3.69 1.41
C ILE A 51 18.40 2.50 2.14
N LYS A 52 18.71 1.41 1.44
CA LYS A 52 19.37 0.23 2.06
C LYS A 52 20.77 0.53 2.59
N GLU A 53 21.48 1.42 1.93
CA GLU A 53 22.86 1.78 2.29
C GLU A 53 22.92 2.74 3.48
N SER A 54 21.80 3.31 3.90
CA SER A 54 21.74 4.25 5.02
C SER A 54 21.42 3.55 6.34
N THR A 55 22.11 3.99 7.39
CA THR A 55 21.89 3.56 8.78
C THR A 55 21.19 4.60 9.64
N GLU A 56 20.74 5.69 9.06
CA GLU A 56 20.14 6.81 9.77
C GLU A 56 18.70 6.51 10.22
N GLN A 57 18.31 7.06 11.37
CA GLN A 57 16.93 6.98 11.87
C GLN A 57 15.94 7.83 11.05
N VAL A 58 16.42 8.85 10.36
CA VAL A 58 15.68 9.65 9.39
C VAL A 58 16.61 9.86 8.20
N ILE A 59 16.27 9.25 7.08
CA ILE A 59 17.05 9.31 5.86
C ILE A 59 16.52 10.45 5.02
N LYS A 60 17.38 11.37 4.61
CA LYS A 60 17.07 12.49 3.72
C LYS A 60 17.87 12.33 2.45
N LEU A 61 17.21 12.09 1.33
CA LEU A 61 17.86 11.92 0.04
C LEU A 61 17.51 13.08 -0.88
N THR A 62 18.51 13.55 -1.62
CA THR A 62 18.35 14.63 -2.59
C THR A 62 18.89 14.18 -3.94
N TYR A 63 18.05 14.31 -4.98
CA TYR A 63 18.37 14.00 -6.35
C TYR A 63 18.29 15.28 -7.21
N TYR A 64 19.10 15.38 -8.24
CA TYR A 64 19.12 16.53 -9.16
C TYR A 64 19.17 17.88 -8.44
N ASN A 65 19.86 17.95 -7.31
CA ASN A 65 20.04 19.09 -6.40
C ASN A 65 18.77 19.65 -5.73
N ASN A 66 17.60 19.41 -6.30
CA ASN A 66 16.34 20.03 -5.85
C ASN A 66 15.18 19.06 -5.62
N VAL A 67 15.35 17.76 -5.82
CA VAL A 67 14.30 16.76 -5.60
C VAL A 67 14.59 15.98 -4.33
N HIS A 68 13.65 16.00 -3.39
CA HIS A 68 13.87 15.51 -2.03
C HIS A 68 12.93 14.36 -1.68
N PHE A 69 13.45 13.45 -0.88
CA PHE A 69 12.72 12.40 -0.18
C PHE A 69 13.10 12.40 1.30
N ILE A 70 12.09 12.13 2.14
CA ILE A 70 12.27 11.91 3.57
C ILE A 70 11.80 10.50 3.88
N ILE A 71 12.68 9.69 4.46
CA ILE A 71 12.39 8.31 4.77
C ILE A 71 12.54 8.08 6.26
N ILE A 72 11.54 7.44 6.87
CA ILE A 72 11.57 7.00 8.28
C ILE A 72 11.45 5.49 8.31
N PRO A 73 12.54 4.77 8.62
CA PRO A 73 12.52 3.34 8.80
C PRO A 73 11.83 2.95 10.11
N ILE A 74 11.03 1.90 10.07
CA ILE A 74 10.44 1.23 11.23
C ILE A 74 10.92 -0.22 11.19
N LEU A 75 12.09 -0.48 11.76
CA LEU A 75 12.75 -1.79 11.65
C LEU A 75 12.63 -2.64 12.91
N ASP A 76 12.48 -2.01 14.08
CA ASP A 76 12.42 -2.68 15.37
C ASP A 76 11.01 -2.91 15.91
N LYS A 77 10.00 -2.47 15.16
CA LYS A 77 8.59 -2.54 15.55
C LYS A 77 7.76 -3.00 14.36
N TYR A 78 6.71 -3.70 14.70
CA TYR A 78 5.73 -4.12 13.73
C TYR A 78 4.69 -2.98 13.46
N PRO A 79 4.38 -2.68 12.19
CA PRO A 79 4.90 -3.29 10.95
C PRO A 79 6.30 -2.80 10.57
N ASN A 80 7.19 -3.73 10.17
CA ASN A 80 8.52 -3.39 9.68
C ASN A 80 8.44 -2.83 8.27
N GLY A 81 9.13 -1.71 8.03
CA GLY A 81 9.13 -1.09 6.72
C GLY A 81 9.58 0.36 6.73
N TYR A 82 9.21 1.08 5.69
CA TYR A 82 9.66 2.44 5.45
C TYR A 82 8.49 3.37 5.11
N PHE A 83 8.34 4.46 5.85
CA PHE A 83 7.56 5.59 5.41
C PHE A 83 8.44 6.46 4.50
N ILE A 84 7.99 6.68 3.26
CA ILE A 84 8.74 7.41 2.23
C ILE A 84 7.87 8.58 1.77
N ALA A 85 8.19 9.78 2.24
CA ALA A 85 7.55 11.02 1.82
C ALA A 85 8.34 11.63 0.65
N GLY A 86 7.65 11.98 -0.40
CA GLY A 86 8.23 12.51 -1.64
C GLY A 86 7.75 11.77 -2.89
N PRO A 87 8.19 12.26 -4.07
CA PRO A 87 9.10 13.38 -4.28
C PRO A 87 8.46 14.75 -4.00
N PHE A 88 9.29 15.72 -3.61
CA PHE A 88 8.95 17.15 -3.61
C PHE A 88 10.17 17.95 -4.05
N LYS A 89 9.95 19.16 -4.58
CA LYS A 89 11.05 20.02 -5.09
C LYS A 89 11.25 21.26 -4.26
N SER A 90 12.50 21.73 -4.18
CA SER A 90 12.87 22.98 -3.50
C SER A 90 13.33 24.10 -4.44
N GLY A 91 13.43 23.83 -5.73
CA GLY A 91 13.84 24.75 -6.77
C GLY A 91 13.44 24.27 -8.17
N PRO A 92 13.88 24.97 -9.23
CA PRO A 92 13.66 24.55 -10.60
C PRO A 92 14.24 23.17 -10.87
N ILE A 93 13.50 22.35 -11.62
CA ILE A 93 13.93 21.05 -12.11
C ILE A 93 13.50 20.87 -13.56
N ASP A 94 14.33 20.20 -14.35
CA ASP A 94 14.04 19.83 -15.74
C ASP A 94 13.62 18.35 -15.77
N ILE A 95 12.47 18.05 -15.14
CA ILE A 95 11.89 16.70 -15.04
C ILE A 95 10.39 16.84 -15.19
N ASP A 96 9.82 16.10 -16.14
CA ASP A 96 8.36 16.06 -16.40
C ASP A 96 7.66 15.14 -15.41
N VAL A 97 7.70 15.52 -14.14
CA VAL A 97 6.93 14.89 -13.04
C VAL A 97 6.36 15.99 -12.16
N ASP A 98 5.05 15.95 -11.98
CA ASP A 98 4.38 16.88 -11.07
C ASP A 98 4.79 16.60 -9.63
N MET A 99 5.43 17.61 -9.02
CA MET A 99 5.95 17.53 -7.65
C MET A 99 5.61 18.79 -6.87
N PRO A 100 5.11 18.68 -5.64
CA PRO A 100 4.87 19.84 -4.80
C PRO A 100 6.17 20.60 -4.50
N PHE A 101 6.07 21.92 -4.50
CA PHE A 101 7.18 22.79 -4.09
C PHE A 101 7.20 22.97 -2.58
N LYS A 102 8.36 22.77 -1.95
CA LYS A 102 8.65 23.07 -0.54
C LYS A 102 10.03 23.68 -0.42
N PRO A 103 10.19 24.83 0.21
CA PRO A 103 11.52 25.41 0.45
C PRO A 103 12.47 24.42 1.13
N PHE A 104 13.75 24.47 0.79
CA PHE A 104 14.75 23.53 1.31
C PHE A 104 14.79 23.48 2.85
N TYR A 105 14.66 24.63 3.51
CA TYR A 105 14.65 24.71 4.98
C TYR A 105 13.44 24.01 5.64
N CYS A 106 12.40 23.67 4.87
CA CYS A 106 11.25 22.92 5.39
C CYS A 106 11.53 21.43 5.59
N ILE A 107 12.61 20.87 5.05
CA ILE A 107 12.90 19.43 5.11
C ILE A 107 12.90 18.90 6.55
N ASP A 108 13.53 19.64 7.47
CA ASP A 108 13.59 19.25 8.89
C ASP A 108 12.22 19.31 9.55
N TYR A 109 11.44 20.34 9.27
CA TYR A 109 10.08 20.47 9.79
C TYR A 109 9.17 19.35 9.27
N ILE A 110 9.24 19.04 7.98
CA ILE A 110 8.47 17.96 7.34
C ILE A 110 8.85 16.61 7.96
N SER A 111 10.14 16.36 8.17
CA SER A 111 10.60 15.12 8.80
C SER A 111 10.11 14.99 10.25
N ASN A 112 10.09 16.09 11.01
CA ASN A 112 9.58 16.10 12.38
C ASN A 112 8.05 15.90 12.44
N ILE A 113 7.30 16.49 11.51
CA ILE A 113 5.85 16.27 11.37
C ILE A 113 5.58 14.77 11.11
N LEU A 114 6.27 14.15 10.14
CA LEU A 114 6.11 12.74 9.85
C LEU A 114 6.46 11.86 11.06
N ARG A 115 7.57 12.14 11.75
CA ARG A 115 7.94 11.43 12.99
C ARG A 115 6.89 11.55 14.07
N SER A 116 6.33 12.74 14.26
CA SER A 116 5.29 12.98 15.28
C SER A 116 4.02 12.20 14.97
N ILE A 117 3.54 12.24 13.73
CA ILE A 117 2.36 11.49 13.30
C ILE A 117 2.59 9.98 13.47
N ILE A 118 3.74 9.47 13.05
CA ILE A 118 4.11 8.06 13.24
C ILE A 118 4.14 7.70 14.73
N LYS A 119 4.79 8.52 15.55
CA LYS A 119 4.94 8.28 16.99
C LYS A 119 3.59 8.24 17.69
N GLU A 120 2.71 9.18 17.40
CA GLU A 120 1.37 9.22 18.00
C GLU A 120 0.51 8.03 17.58
N ASN A 121 0.50 7.71 16.29
CA ASN A 121 -0.35 6.64 15.75
C ASN A 121 0.21 5.24 16.03
N LEU A 122 1.52 5.05 16.13
CA LEU A 122 2.13 3.77 16.49
C LEU A 122 2.25 3.55 18.02
N LYS A 123 2.14 4.59 18.84
CA LYS A 123 2.00 4.44 20.30
C LYS A 123 0.64 3.91 20.71
N GLN A 124 -0.41 4.26 19.98
CA GLN A 124 -1.70 3.62 20.13
C GLN A 124 -1.56 2.21 19.58
N LYS A 125 -1.71 1.20 20.43
CA LYS A 125 -1.65 -0.26 20.14
C LYS A 125 -1.82 -0.57 18.67
N SER A 126 -0.84 -1.26 18.07
CA SER A 126 -0.99 -1.91 16.76
C SER A 126 -2.41 -2.46 16.64
N TYR A 127 -3.24 -1.91 15.75
CA TYR A 127 -4.63 -2.39 15.56
C TYR A 127 -4.65 -3.82 15.04
N PHE A 128 -3.52 -4.26 14.47
CA PHE A 128 -3.36 -5.62 14.02
C PHE A 128 -2.21 -6.28 14.78
N SER A 129 -2.49 -7.47 15.29
CA SER A 129 -1.44 -8.37 15.76
C SER A 129 -0.51 -8.72 14.59
N GLU A 130 0.70 -9.14 14.90
CA GLU A 130 1.69 -9.59 13.91
C GLU A 130 1.11 -10.63 12.95
N TYR A 131 0.31 -11.57 13.46
CA TYR A 131 -0.37 -12.59 12.65
C TYR A 131 -1.30 -11.98 11.59
N ILE A 132 -2.07 -10.96 11.94
CA ILE A 132 -3.04 -10.34 11.04
C ILE A 132 -2.32 -9.49 9.99
N PHE A 133 -1.30 -8.78 10.38
CA PHE A 133 -0.51 -8.02 9.41
C PHE A 133 0.20 -8.95 8.41
N ASN A 134 0.89 -10.00 8.89
CA ASN A 134 1.53 -10.97 8.02
C ASN A 134 0.54 -11.64 7.07
N SER A 135 -0.70 -11.92 7.55
CA SER A 135 -1.75 -12.47 6.70
C SER A 135 -2.23 -11.48 5.64
N ILE A 136 -2.38 -10.21 5.97
CA ILE A 136 -2.74 -9.17 4.99
C ILE A 136 -1.62 -8.99 3.96
N SER A 137 -0.36 -8.96 4.39
CA SER A 137 0.80 -8.91 3.50
C SER A 137 0.88 -10.13 2.60
N TYR A 138 0.59 -11.31 3.12
CA TYR A 138 0.52 -12.55 2.33
C TYR A 138 -0.57 -12.48 1.26
N ILE A 139 -1.78 -12.00 1.61
CA ILE A 139 -2.86 -11.78 0.65
C ILE A 139 -2.43 -10.82 -0.45
N HIS A 140 -1.85 -9.68 -0.10
CA HIS A 140 -1.38 -8.68 -1.07
C HIS A 140 -0.39 -9.26 -2.09
N ASN A 141 0.42 -10.20 -1.65
CA ASN A 141 1.48 -10.79 -2.48
C ASN A 141 1.01 -11.94 -3.35
N ASN A 142 -0.03 -12.64 -2.94
CA ASN A 142 -0.43 -13.93 -3.50
C ASN A 142 -1.92 -14.00 -3.84
N TYR A 143 -2.63 -12.86 -3.92
CA TYR A 143 -4.08 -12.83 -4.09
C TYR A 143 -4.58 -13.53 -5.36
N SER A 144 -3.76 -13.62 -6.41
CA SER A 144 -4.05 -14.34 -7.64
C SER A 144 -3.98 -15.87 -7.50
N ASP A 145 -3.34 -16.36 -6.44
CA ASP A 145 -3.12 -17.79 -6.21
C ASP A 145 -4.26 -18.42 -5.41
N ASP A 146 -4.32 -19.75 -5.37
CA ASP A 146 -5.29 -20.47 -4.53
C ASP A 146 -4.87 -20.42 -3.05
N ILE A 147 -5.22 -19.33 -2.37
CA ILE A 147 -4.90 -19.15 -0.95
C ILE A 147 -5.84 -19.98 -0.09
N LYS A 148 -5.31 -21.03 0.52
CA LYS A 148 -6.00 -21.81 1.56
C LYS A 148 -5.66 -21.26 2.94
N ILE A 149 -6.69 -21.11 3.77
CA ILE A 149 -6.54 -20.59 5.14
C ILE A 149 -5.66 -21.53 5.99
N ASP A 150 -5.68 -22.82 5.71
CA ASP A 150 -4.89 -23.82 6.44
C ASP A 150 -3.39 -23.66 6.15
N ASP A 151 -3.03 -23.41 4.89
CA ASP A 151 -1.65 -23.17 4.48
C ASP A 151 -1.11 -21.87 5.09
N LEU A 152 -1.94 -20.82 5.09
CA LEU A 152 -1.61 -19.56 5.75
C LEU A 152 -1.42 -19.72 7.26
N CYS A 153 -2.30 -20.45 7.92
CA CYS A 153 -2.18 -20.71 9.37
C CYS A 153 -0.91 -21.52 9.70
N SER A 154 -0.56 -22.47 8.84
CA SER A 154 0.68 -23.24 8.97
C SER A 154 1.91 -22.34 8.78
N TYR A 155 1.90 -21.48 7.78
CA TYR A 155 2.95 -20.48 7.54
C TYR A 155 3.13 -19.53 8.73
N LEU A 156 2.04 -19.09 9.35
CA LEU A 156 2.04 -18.19 10.50
C LEU A 156 2.26 -18.92 11.83
N ASN A 157 2.33 -20.24 11.83
CA ASN A 157 2.40 -21.09 13.03
C ASN A 157 1.31 -20.76 14.06
N ILE A 158 0.06 -20.65 13.60
CA ILE A 158 -1.10 -20.28 14.41
C ILE A 158 -2.27 -21.24 14.22
N ASN A 159 -3.04 -21.46 15.28
CA ASN A 159 -4.26 -22.26 15.18
C ASN A 159 -5.34 -21.57 14.34
N LYS A 160 -5.95 -22.29 13.39
CA LYS A 160 -6.98 -21.77 12.47
C LYS A 160 -8.16 -21.11 13.18
N SER A 161 -8.70 -21.74 14.23
CA SER A 161 -9.84 -21.20 14.96
C SER A 161 -9.50 -19.89 15.68
N TYR A 162 -8.31 -19.81 16.25
CA TYR A 162 -7.80 -18.59 16.87
C TYR A 162 -7.57 -17.51 15.81
N PHE A 163 -6.92 -17.84 14.69
CA PHE A 163 -6.71 -16.94 13.57
C PHE A 163 -8.01 -16.35 13.03
N CYS A 164 -9.02 -17.17 12.76
CA CYS A 164 -10.32 -16.70 12.24
C CYS A 164 -11.00 -15.69 13.18
N ARG A 165 -10.96 -15.95 14.49
CA ARG A 165 -11.52 -15.02 15.49
C ARG A 165 -10.72 -13.70 15.54
N LEU A 166 -9.41 -13.82 15.56
CA LEU A 166 -8.50 -12.68 15.62
C LEU A 166 -8.65 -11.81 14.36
N PHE A 167 -8.63 -12.42 13.17
CA PHE A 167 -8.79 -11.73 11.90
C PHE A 167 -10.13 -10.96 11.85
N LYS A 168 -11.24 -11.62 12.22
CA LYS A 168 -12.55 -10.96 12.24
C LYS A 168 -12.62 -9.83 13.28
N LYS A 169 -11.99 -10.01 14.45
CA LYS A 169 -11.94 -9.00 15.52
C LYS A 169 -11.16 -7.76 15.08
N GLU A 170 -10.01 -7.94 14.46
CA GLU A 170 -9.09 -6.84 14.13
C GLU A 170 -9.40 -6.19 12.78
N VAL A 171 -9.80 -6.98 11.76
CA VAL A 171 -10.06 -6.50 10.39
C VAL A 171 -11.54 -6.14 10.17
N GLY A 172 -12.45 -6.66 11.01
CA GLY A 172 -13.89 -6.46 10.86
C GLY A 172 -14.57 -7.40 9.85
N TYR A 173 -13.79 -8.14 9.07
CA TYR A 173 -14.27 -9.10 8.06
C TYR A 173 -13.72 -10.50 8.34
N THR A 174 -14.40 -11.53 7.83
CA THR A 174 -13.78 -12.86 7.77
C THR A 174 -12.65 -12.84 6.75
N PHE A 175 -11.65 -13.73 6.91
CA PHE A 175 -10.54 -13.87 5.98
C PHE A 175 -11.01 -14.02 4.52
N SER A 176 -11.96 -14.92 4.26
CA SER A 176 -12.49 -15.12 2.91
C SER A 176 -13.20 -13.89 2.35
N ASN A 177 -13.96 -13.15 3.17
CA ASN A 177 -14.60 -11.91 2.72
C ASN A 177 -13.58 -10.83 2.42
N PHE A 178 -12.52 -10.71 3.21
CA PHE A 178 -11.45 -9.77 2.97
C PHE A 178 -10.69 -10.11 1.68
N LEU A 179 -10.29 -11.36 1.49
CA LEU A 179 -9.63 -11.83 0.26
C LEU A 179 -10.50 -11.55 -0.98
N ASN A 180 -11.79 -11.90 -0.91
CA ASN A 180 -12.71 -11.67 -2.02
C ASN A 180 -12.87 -10.17 -2.32
N LYS A 181 -13.02 -9.33 -1.30
CA LYS A 181 -13.10 -7.88 -1.48
C LYS A 181 -11.82 -7.34 -2.12
N PHE A 182 -10.66 -7.80 -1.65
CA PHE A 182 -9.36 -7.39 -2.18
C PHE A 182 -9.20 -7.78 -3.66
N ARG A 183 -9.53 -9.02 -4.03
CA ARG A 183 -9.50 -9.50 -5.42
C ARG A 183 -10.43 -8.69 -6.33
N VAL A 184 -11.64 -8.40 -5.87
CA VAL A 184 -12.61 -7.58 -6.61
C VAL A 184 -12.08 -6.16 -6.81
N GLU A 185 -11.46 -5.54 -5.81
CA GLU A 185 -10.83 -4.22 -5.98
C GLU A 185 -9.68 -4.27 -6.99
N LYS A 186 -8.82 -5.30 -6.91
CA LYS A 186 -7.72 -5.49 -7.87
C LYS A 186 -8.20 -5.76 -9.30
N SER A 187 -9.36 -6.39 -9.46
CA SER A 187 -9.92 -6.65 -10.79
C SER A 187 -10.30 -5.37 -11.55
N LYS A 188 -10.55 -4.26 -10.85
CA LYS A 188 -10.88 -2.97 -11.48
C LYS A 188 -9.73 -2.45 -12.35
N ASP A 189 -8.49 -2.71 -11.94
CA ASP A 189 -7.29 -2.32 -12.70
C ASP A 189 -7.23 -3.03 -14.07
N PHE A 190 -7.72 -4.28 -14.13
CA PHE A 190 -7.76 -5.08 -15.36
C PHE A 190 -9.02 -4.82 -16.20
N LEU A 191 -10.14 -4.43 -15.56
CA LEU A 191 -11.40 -4.16 -16.26
C LEU A 191 -11.31 -2.97 -17.21
N SER A 192 -10.45 -2.01 -16.97
CA SER A 192 -10.20 -0.86 -17.84
C SER A 192 -9.51 -1.24 -19.16
N ASN A 193 -8.85 -2.39 -19.22
CA ASN A 193 -8.25 -2.90 -20.44
C ASN A 193 -9.25 -3.78 -21.22
N LYS A 194 -9.50 -3.41 -22.50
CA LYS A 194 -10.44 -4.12 -23.40
C LYS A 194 -9.94 -5.46 -23.90
N ASP A 195 -8.62 -5.69 -23.87
CA ASP A 195 -8.00 -6.93 -24.36
C ASP A 195 -8.33 -8.13 -23.46
N TYR A 196 -8.71 -7.88 -22.21
CA TYR A 196 -9.11 -8.95 -21.30
C TYR A 196 -10.62 -9.17 -21.34
N SER A 197 -11.05 -10.43 -21.56
CA SER A 197 -12.43 -10.82 -21.32
C SER A 197 -12.76 -10.77 -19.80
N ILE A 198 -14.05 -10.82 -19.44
CA ILE A 198 -14.43 -10.90 -18.01
C ILE A 198 -13.92 -12.20 -17.37
N LEU A 199 -13.81 -13.26 -18.16
CA LEU A 199 -13.23 -14.53 -17.73
C LEU A 199 -11.74 -14.38 -17.42
N ASP A 200 -10.99 -13.74 -18.33
CA ASP A 200 -9.55 -13.48 -18.11
C ASP A 200 -9.31 -12.65 -16.87
N VAL A 201 -10.10 -11.57 -16.68
CA VAL A 201 -10.01 -10.74 -15.46
C VAL A 201 -10.28 -11.57 -14.21
N ALA A 202 -11.31 -12.44 -14.21
CA ALA A 202 -11.58 -13.32 -13.08
C ALA A 202 -10.38 -14.23 -12.77
N MET A 203 -9.78 -14.84 -13.80
CA MET A 203 -8.61 -15.71 -13.64
C MET A 203 -7.38 -14.96 -13.14
N LEU A 204 -7.10 -13.77 -13.68
CA LEU A 204 -5.97 -12.92 -13.27
C LEU A 204 -6.03 -12.53 -11.78
N VAL A 205 -7.22 -12.45 -11.19
CA VAL A 205 -7.37 -12.14 -9.78
C VAL A 205 -7.68 -13.35 -8.90
N GLY A 206 -7.48 -14.56 -9.42
CA GLY A 206 -7.52 -15.82 -8.65
C GLY A 206 -8.89 -16.46 -8.52
N TYR A 207 -9.82 -16.23 -9.46
CA TYR A 207 -11.11 -16.94 -9.51
C TYR A 207 -11.15 -17.94 -10.66
N ASN A 208 -11.37 -19.20 -10.34
CA ASN A 208 -11.57 -20.26 -11.34
C ASN A 208 -13.01 -20.28 -11.91
N ASN A 209 -13.93 -19.50 -11.33
CA ASN A 209 -15.32 -19.42 -11.74
C ASN A 209 -15.75 -17.96 -11.93
N HIS A 210 -15.94 -17.55 -13.17
CA HIS A 210 -16.30 -16.18 -13.53
C HIS A 210 -17.71 -15.77 -13.06
N ASN A 211 -18.66 -16.73 -12.91
CA ASN A 211 -19.99 -16.43 -12.40
C ASN A 211 -19.91 -16.07 -10.91
N TYR A 212 -19.09 -16.80 -10.15
CA TYR A 212 -18.83 -16.50 -8.75
C TYR A 212 -18.14 -15.15 -8.60
N TYR A 213 -17.11 -14.85 -9.41
CA TYR A 213 -16.49 -13.54 -9.47
C TYR A 213 -17.49 -12.42 -9.76
N SER A 214 -18.32 -12.57 -10.82
CA SER A 214 -19.31 -11.56 -11.22
C SER A 214 -20.36 -11.30 -10.14
N SER A 215 -20.78 -12.33 -9.42
CA SER A 215 -21.72 -12.19 -8.29
C SER A 215 -21.09 -11.45 -7.11
N LEU A 216 -19.82 -11.73 -6.77
CA LEU A 216 -19.08 -11.01 -5.75
C LEU A 216 -18.80 -9.55 -6.15
N PHE A 217 -18.42 -9.32 -7.40
CA PHE A 217 -18.20 -7.97 -7.90
C PHE A 217 -19.48 -7.12 -7.77
N LYS A 218 -20.63 -7.67 -8.20
CA LYS A 218 -21.94 -7.01 -8.05
C LYS A 218 -22.28 -6.78 -6.58
N LYS A 219 -22.00 -7.75 -5.71
CA LYS A 219 -22.24 -7.63 -4.26
C LYS A 219 -21.43 -6.48 -3.63
N PHE A 220 -20.18 -6.27 -4.02
CA PHE A 220 -19.30 -5.24 -3.43
C PHE A 220 -19.42 -3.88 -4.09
N ASN A 221 -19.79 -3.81 -5.38
CA ASN A 221 -19.83 -2.56 -6.15
C ASN A 221 -21.23 -2.16 -6.60
N ASN A 222 -22.28 -2.95 -6.34
CA ASN A 222 -23.68 -2.74 -6.76
C ASN A 222 -23.90 -2.74 -8.28
N VAL A 223 -22.87 -3.00 -9.08
CA VAL A 223 -22.91 -3.09 -10.55
C VAL A 223 -22.16 -4.34 -11.00
N THR A 224 -22.49 -4.86 -12.20
CA THR A 224 -21.76 -6.00 -12.75
C THR A 224 -20.37 -5.58 -13.27
N PRO A 225 -19.40 -6.50 -13.43
CA PRO A 225 -18.11 -6.21 -14.03
C PRO A 225 -18.25 -5.59 -15.45
N ILE A 226 -19.24 -6.04 -16.22
CA ILE A 226 -19.53 -5.54 -17.57
C ILE A 226 -20.01 -4.10 -17.52
N ASP A 227 -20.96 -3.80 -16.62
CA ASP A 227 -21.48 -2.44 -16.47
C ASP A 227 -20.41 -1.49 -15.92
N TYR A 228 -19.61 -1.96 -14.99
CA TYR A 228 -18.46 -1.20 -14.47
C TYR A 228 -17.49 -0.84 -15.59
N ARG A 229 -17.12 -1.80 -16.45
CA ARG A 229 -16.27 -1.56 -17.63
C ARG A 229 -16.85 -0.50 -18.57
N LYS A 230 -18.16 -0.54 -18.84
CA LYS A 230 -18.83 0.46 -19.69
C LYS A 230 -18.78 1.87 -19.10
N ASN A 231 -18.83 1.99 -17.76
CA ASN A 231 -18.84 3.28 -17.08
C ASN A 231 -17.43 3.87 -16.89
N CYS A 232 -16.36 3.08 -17.06
CA CYS A 232 -14.97 3.54 -16.99
C CYS A 232 -14.43 4.01 -18.36
N MET A 233 -15.26 3.95 -19.40
CA MET A 233 -14.96 4.37 -20.78
C MET A 233 -15.70 5.66 -21.13
#